data_dea70a53c98e99e271626938a2b04970
#
_entry.id   dea70a53c98e99e271626938a2b04970
#
_cell.length_a   1.000
_cell.length_b   1.000
_cell.length_c   1.000
_cell.angle_alpha   90.00
_cell.angle_beta   90.00
_cell.angle_gamma   90.00
#
_symmetry.space_group_name_H-M   'P 1'
#
loop_
_entity.id
_entity.type
_entity.pdbx_description
1 polymer ?
#
loop_
_entity_poly.entity_id
_entity_poly.type
_entity_poly.pdbx_seq_one_letter_code
_entity_poly.pdbx_strand_id
1 'polypeptide(L)'
;MTSRERVLAAIAHKEPDRVPVDMGATPSSGISAIAYSNLVKYLGRDDLPVQIYDVVQQLAQPDMSIIDRFGIDVLDIGRTFNTQPSDWHETVLANGDKAFYPVWFNPVLQPNGSYHCYDTDGKRLLAMMPKGATFFDQSYFPYVDGYPENYNGLDEEMGRVLWSRYVHSPWDHAADPGFWEQLRKNTLHLRETTDKALMIVCGCNLFEWGTFLRRMDNFLMDLLCEPDQVARVLDQLLERHLATLEKVCEAVGDIVDIIRFGDDLGMTTGPFMDPDTYKMLFNPRHKQLC
;
A
#
# COMPACT_ATOMS: atom_id res chain seq x y z
N MET A 1 -24.12 18.00 -2.00
CA MET A 1 -23.61 16.72 -2.55
C MET A 1 -23.23 15.80 -1.40
N THR A 2 -23.52 14.49 -1.51
CA THR A 2 -22.89 13.49 -0.66
C THR A 2 -21.39 13.42 -0.94
N SER A 3 -20.62 12.79 -0.07
CA SER A 3 -19.18 12.57 -0.28
C SER A 3 -18.91 11.84 -1.59
N ARG A 4 -19.64 10.77 -1.86
CA ARG A 4 -19.54 9.99 -3.11
C ARG A 4 -19.84 10.83 -4.35
N GLU A 5 -20.96 11.57 -4.34
CA GLU A 5 -21.32 12.44 -5.47
C GLU A 5 -20.25 13.49 -5.78
N ARG A 6 -19.61 14.04 -4.73
CA ARG A 6 -18.53 15.03 -4.84
C ARG A 6 -17.30 14.44 -5.50
N VAL A 7 -16.87 13.24 -5.07
CA VAL A 7 -15.74 12.53 -5.66
C VAL A 7 -16.02 12.18 -7.13
N LEU A 8 -17.19 11.61 -7.42
CA LEU A 8 -17.57 11.24 -8.79
C LEU A 8 -17.71 12.47 -9.71
N ALA A 9 -18.18 13.62 -9.20
CA ALA A 9 -18.20 14.85 -9.97
C ALA A 9 -16.79 15.31 -10.33
N ALA A 10 -15.86 15.28 -9.37
CA ALA A 10 -14.47 15.66 -9.62
C ALA A 10 -13.79 14.73 -10.64
N ILE A 11 -13.98 13.41 -10.53
CA ILE A 11 -13.47 12.41 -11.49
C ILE A 11 -14.06 12.64 -12.89
N ALA A 12 -15.34 13.04 -12.97
CA ALA A 12 -16.02 13.37 -14.22
C ALA A 12 -15.67 14.77 -14.76
N HIS A 13 -14.65 15.45 -14.20
CA HIS A 13 -14.24 16.82 -14.55
C HIS A 13 -15.38 17.86 -14.42
N LYS A 14 -16.29 17.65 -13.45
CA LYS A 14 -17.35 18.60 -13.09
C LYS A 14 -17.00 19.24 -11.76
N GLU A 15 -17.27 20.54 -11.64
CA GLU A 15 -17.03 21.28 -10.39
C GLU A 15 -17.96 20.78 -9.27
N PRO A 16 -17.42 20.21 -8.18
CA PRO A 16 -18.21 19.83 -7.01
C PRO A 16 -18.50 21.04 -6.10
N ASP A 17 -19.34 20.86 -5.09
CA ASP A 17 -19.65 21.89 -4.09
C ASP A 17 -18.45 22.33 -3.25
N ARG A 18 -17.43 21.47 -3.10
CA ARG A 18 -16.09 21.73 -2.56
C ARG A 18 -15.10 20.70 -3.10
N VAL A 19 -13.81 20.93 -2.92
CA VAL A 19 -12.77 19.95 -3.24
C VAL A 19 -12.98 18.68 -2.40
N PRO A 20 -13.00 17.48 -3.02
CA PRO A 20 -12.98 16.22 -2.28
C PRO A 20 -11.70 16.08 -1.43
N VAL A 21 -11.84 15.54 -0.24
CA VAL A 21 -10.74 15.34 0.70
C VAL A 21 -10.55 13.86 0.99
N ASP A 22 -9.31 13.41 0.94
CA ASP A 22 -8.90 12.07 1.35
C ASP A 22 -7.89 12.14 2.50
N MET A 23 -8.04 11.25 3.47
CA MET A 23 -7.09 11.01 4.57
C MET A 23 -7.09 9.53 4.92
N GLY A 24 -6.19 8.78 4.30
CA GLY A 24 -5.95 7.38 4.61
C GLY A 24 -6.78 6.37 3.80
N ALA A 25 -7.39 6.77 2.67
CA ALA A 25 -7.93 5.80 1.71
C ALA A 25 -6.80 5.18 0.85
N THR A 26 -5.61 5.75 0.87
CA THR A 26 -4.37 5.15 0.37
C THR A 26 -3.22 5.44 1.33
N PRO A 27 -2.13 4.65 1.32
CA PRO A 27 -0.93 5.02 2.08
C PRO A 27 -0.38 6.41 1.70
N SER A 28 -0.50 6.83 0.44
CA SER A 28 -0.04 8.15 -0.04
C SER A 28 -0.80 9.33 0.56
N SER A 29 -2.04 9.14 1.02
CA SER A 29 -2.85 10.13 1.75
C SER A 29 -2.90 9.86 3.26
N GLY A 30 -2.12 8.88 3.73
CA GLY A 30 -2.11 8.42 5.12
C GLY A 30 -1.55 9.44 6.10
N ILE A 31 -1.99 9.36 7.35
CA ILE A 31 -1.45 10.12 8.48
C ILE A 31 -0.51 9.21 9.29
N SER A 32 0.70 9.67 9.60
CA SER A 32 1.62 8.89 10.43
C SER A 32 1.03 8.64 11.82
N ALA A 33 1.34 7.48 12.41
CA ALA A 33 0.82 7.10 13.72
C ALA A 33 1.14 8.12 14.82
N ILE A 34 2.33 8.73 14.79
CA ILE A 34 2.72 9.80 15.72
C ILE A 34 1.85 11.04 15.50
N ALA A 35 1.64 11.46 14.25
CA ALA A 35 0.81 12.62 13.95
C ALA A 35 -0.65 12.37 14.33
N TYR A 36 -1.16 11.16 14.09
CA TYR A 36 -2.51 10.77 14.47
C TYR A 36 -2.67 10.71 16.00
N SER A 37 -1.71 10.16 16.73
CA SER A 37 -1.70 10.18 18.18
C SER A 37 -1.75 11.62 18.74
N ASN A 38 -0.96 12.52 18.19
CA ASN A 38 -0.99 13.94 18.56
C ASN A 38 -2.33 14.59 18.22
N LEU A 39 -2.92 14.27 17.06
CA LEU A 39 -4.22 14.79 16.63
C LEU A 39 -5.34 14.38 17.57
N VAL A 40 -5.46 13.09 17.91
CA VAL A 40 -6.55 12.63 18.80
C VAL A 40 -6.42 13.21 20.20
N LYS A 41 -5.20 13.36 20.75
CA LYS A 41 -4.93 14.07 22.02
C LYS A 41 -5.33 15.54 21.94
N TYR A 42 -4.95 16.24 20.88
CA TYR A 42 -5.32 17.65 20.68
C TYR A 42 -6.85 17.83 20.62
N LEU A 43 -7.56 16.85 20.07
CA LEU A 43 -9.02 16.85 19.98
C LEU A 43 -9.72 16.39 21.27
N GLY A 44 -8.97 15.98 22.31
CA GLY A 44 -9.51 15.41 23.54
C GLY A 44 -10.17 14.04 23.33
N ARG A 45 -9.64 13.25 22.37
CA ARG A 45 -10.11 11.92 22.00
C ARG A 45 -9.07 10.85 22.31
N ASP A 46 -8.48 10.90 23.52
CA ASP A 46 -7.53 9.89 24.01
C ASP A 46 -8.16 8.49 24.15
N ASP A 47 -9.48 8.40 24.02
CA ASP A 47 -10.25 7.16 23.97
C ASP A 47 -10.06 6.38 22.65
N LEU A 48 -9.60 7.03 21.58
CA LEU A 48 -9.43 6.40 20.27
C LEU A 48 -8.09 5.66 20.18
N PRO A 49 -8.10 4.39 19.70
CA PRO A 49 -6.87 3.65 19.52
C PRO A 49 -6.05 4.19 18.32
N VAL A 50 -4.74 4.14 18.45
CA VAL A 50 -3.81 4.41 17.33
C VAL A 50 -3.45 3.07 16.70
N GLN A 51 -4.24 2.62 15.75
CA GLN A 51 -4.03 1.38 14.99
C GLN A 51 -3.17 1.65 13.75
N ILE A 52 -2.03 0.97 13.64
CA ILE A 52 -1.10 1.14 12.52
C ILE A 52 -1.45 0.13 11.44
N TYR A 53 -2.22 0.55 10.44
CA TYR A 53 -2.66 -0.33 9.37
C TYR A 53 -1.57 -0.57 8.32
N ASP A 54 -0.78 0.45 7.98
CA ASP A 54 0.42 0.31 7.14
C ASP A 54 1.65 0.30 8.04
N VAL A 55 2.15 -0.90 8.27
CA VAL A 55 3.28 -1.13 9.19
C VAL A 55 4.62 -0.71 8.60
N VAL A 56 4.73 -0.62 7.28
CA VAL A 56 5.96 -0.20 6.59
C VAL A 56 6.16 1.31 6.77
N GLN A 57 5.14 2.09 6.47
CA GLN A 57 5.17 3.56 6.54
C GLN A 57 4.70 4.10 7.90
N GLN A 58 4.35 3.22 8.84
CA GLN A 58 3.87 3.58 10.17
C GLN A 58 2.65 4.53 10.13
N LEU A 59 1.65 4.19 9.28
CA LEU A 59 0.45 4.99 9.11
C LEU A 59 -0.70 4.48 9.97
N ALA A 60 -1.39 5.41 10.63
CA ALA A 60 -2.56 5.09 11.42
C ALA A 60 -3.82 5.00 10.56
N GLN A 61 -4.73 4.09 10.94
CA GLN A 61 -6.09 4.06 10.40
C GLN A 61 -6.95 5.06 11.18
N PRO A 62 -7.42 6.16 10.56
CA PRO A 62 -8.26 7.11 11.26
C PRO A 62 -9.61 6.51 11.64
N ASP A 63 -10.07 6.77 12.88
CA ASP A 63 -11.41 6.42 13.34
C ASP A 63 -12.49 7.13 12.52
N MET A 64 -13.66 6.51 12.38
CA MET A 64 -14.76 7.08 11.60
C MET A 64 -15.21 8.43 12.14
N SER A 65 -15.15 8.67 13.44
CA SER A 65 -15.50 9.98 14.01
C SER A 65 -14.51 11.08 13.62
N ILE A 66 -13.25 10.74 13.37
CA ILE A 66 -12.23 11.67 12.83
C ILE A 66 -12.48 11.90 11.34
N ILE A 67 -12.76 10.85 10.57
CA ILE A 67 -13.15 10.92 9.16
C ILE A 67 -14.34 11.89 8.97
N ASP A 68 -15.37 11.71 9.77
CA ASP A 68 -16.58 12.55 9.70
C ASP A 68 -16.32 14.00 10.17
N ARG A 69 -15.57 14.17 11.24
CA ARG A 69 -15.20 15.50 11.77
C ARG A 69 -14.47 16.37 10.75
N PHE A 70 -13.60 15.78 9.96
CA PHE A 70 -12.83 16.49 8.93
C PHE A 70 -13.47 16.46 7.55
N GLY A 71 -14.67 15.87 7.41
CA GLY A 71 -15.40 15.81 6.16
C GLY A 71 -14.64 15.07 5.06
N ILE A 72 -13.97 13.99 5.42
CA ILE A 72 -13.25 13.13 4.48
C ILE A 72 -14.25 12.42 3.58
N ASP A 73 -13.96 12.35 2.29
CA ASP A 73 -14.90 11.91 1.26
C ASP A 73 -14.65 10.49 0.75
N VAL A 74 -13.46 9.91 1.03
CA VAL A 74 -13.04 8.62 0.49
C VAL A 74 -12.67 7.66 1.61
N LEU A 75 -13.04 6.38 1.48
CA LEU A 75 -12.65 5.31 2.40
C LEU A 75 -11.96 4.18 1.64
N ASP A 76 -10.89 3.65 2.23
CA ASP A 76 -10.34 2.37 1.83
C ASP A 76 -11.24 1.22 2.29
N ILE A 77 -11.53 0.27 1.41
CA ILE A 77 -12.35 -0.91 1.76
C ILE A 77 -11.59 -1.89 2.66
N GLY A 78 -10.26 -1.84 2.70
CA GLY A 78 -9.42 -2.65 3.58
C GLY A 78 -9.72 -2.44 5.06
N ARG A 79 -10.22 -1.26 5.44
CA ARG A 79 -10.67 -0.97 6.82
C ARG A 79 -11.77 -1.89 7.36
N THR A 80 -12.40 -2.68 6.50
CA THR A 80 -13.43 -3.66 6.88
C THR A 80 -12.85 -4.99 7.37
N PHE A 81 -11.53 -5.12 7.34
CA PHE A 81 -10.76 -6.21 7.91
C PHE A 81 -10.11 -5.75 9.23
N ASN A 82 -9.58 -6.67 9.99
CA ASN A 82 -8.91 -6.38 11.27
C ASN A 82 -9.76 -5.49 12.21
N THR A 83 -11.05 -5.78 12.30
CA THR A 83 -12.02 -4.95 13.03
C THR A 83 -12.17 -5.33 14.50
N GLN A 84 -11.61 -6.47 14.94
CA GLN A 84 -11.73 -6.94 16.30
C GLN A 84 -10.51 -6.51 17.13
N PRO A 85 -10.66 -6.25 18.45
CA PRO A 85 -9.52 -5.98 19.32
C PRO A 85 -8.45 -7.09 19.32
N SER A 86 -8.86 -8.34 19.07
CA SER A 86 -7.98 -9.50 18.96
C SER A 86 -7.08 -9.48 17.72
N ASP A 87 -7.39 -8.66 16.74
CA ASP A 87 -6.61 -8.55 15.50
C ASP A 87 -5.36 -7.66 15.70
N TRP A 88 -5.23 -7.08 16.89
CA TRP A 88 -4.19 -6.10 17.22
C TRP A 88 -3.43 -6.45 18.49
N HIS A 89 -2.16 -6.11 18.56
CA HIS A 89 -1.36 -6.14 19.78
C HIS A 89 -0.69 -4.81 20.06
N GLU A 90 -0.42 -4.56 21.34
CA GLU A 90 0.14 -3.29 21.80
C GLU A 90 1.59 -3.11 21.37
N THR A 91 1.93 -1.88 20.97
CA THR A 91 3.29 -1.41 20.69
C THR A 91 3.45 0.02 21.21
N VAL A 92 4.69 0.53 21.18
CA VAL A 92 5.01 1.88 21.61
C VAL A 92 5.69 2.62 20.47
N LEU A 93 5.16 3.79 20.11
CA LEU A 93 5.72 4.67 19.09
C LEU A 93 7.04 5.32 19.56
N ALA A 94 7.81 5.85 18.61
CA ALA A 94 9.09 6.52 18.92
C ALA A 94 8.95 7.74 19.84
N ASN A 95 7.77 8.36 19.90
CA ASN A 95 7.44 9.45 20.83
C ASN A 95 6.97 8.97 22.22
N GLY A 96 6.94 7.65 22.48
CA GLY A 96 6.50 7.06 23.73
C GLY A 96 4.99 6.80 23.84
N ASP A 97 4.20 7.11 22.82
CA ASP A 97 2.77 6.89 22.83
C ASP A 97 2.41 5.43 22.58
N LYS A 98 1.32 5.00 23.19
CA LYS A 98 0.74 3.67 22.94
C LYS A 98 0.11 3.62 21.55
N ALA A 99 0.38 2.53 20.83
CA ALA A 99 -0.22 2.22 19.55
C ALA A 99 -0.45 0.70 19.41
N PHE A 100 -0.99 0.28 18.27
CA PHE A 100 -1.31 -1.12 18.03
C PHE A 100 -0.85 -1.54 16.64
N TYR A 101 -0.14 -2.66 16.56
CA TYR A 101 0.17 -3.36 15.31
C TYR A 101 -0.81 -4.49 15.05
N PRO A 102 -1.06 -4.89 13.79
CA PRO A 102 -1.74 -6.14 13.49
C PRO A 102 -1.00 -7.32 14.14
N VAL A 103 -1.74 -8.32 14.63
CA VAL A 103 -1.18 -9.47 15.39
C VAL A 103 -0.08 -10.23 14.65
N TRP A 104 -0.10 -10.21 13.31
CA TRP A 104 0.89 -10.88 12.47
C TRP A 104 2.21 -10.09 12.33
N PHE A 105 2.26 -8.80 12.67
CA PHE A 105 3.46 -7.97 12.51
C PHE A 105 4.25 -7.87 13.82
N ASN A 106 5.39 -8.54 13.89
CA ASN A 106 6.23 -8.66 15.09
C ASN A 106 7.70 -8.33 14.77
N PRO A 107 8.06 -7.06 14.60
CA PRO A 107 9.45 -6.67 14.35
C PRO A 107 10.32 -6.90 15.60
N VAL A 108 11.56 -7.32 15.40
CA VAL A 108 12.51 -7.66 16.48
C VAL A 108 13.33 -6.45 16.86
N LEU A 109 13.15 -5.95 18.09
CA LEU A 109 13.97 -4.87 18.64
C LEU A 109 15.43 -5.35 18.85
N GLN A 110 16.37 -4.61 18.29
CA GLN A 110 17.80 -4.87 18.39
C GLN A 110 18.44 -4.08 19.54
N PRO A 111 19.62 -4.52 20.04
CA PRO A 111 20.33 -3.79 21.12
C PRO A 111 20.67 -2.34 20.81
N ASN A 112 20.84 -1.99 19.53
CA ASN A 112 21.10 -0.61 19.08
C ASN A 112 19.82 0.26 19.00
N GLY A 113 18.64 -0.33 19.26
CA GLY A 113 17.34 0.32 19.21
C GLY A 113 16.68 0.35 17.84
N SER A 114 17.25 -0.30 16.80
CA SER A 114 16.58 -0.52 15.52
C SER A 114 15.59 -1.68 15.61
N TYR A 115 14.57 -1.69 14.73
CA TYR A 115 13.66 -2.81 14.56
C TYR A 115 13.99 -3.55 13.27
N HIS A 116 14.06 -4.89 13.34
CA HIS A 116 14.37 -5.76 12.21
C HIS A 116 13.20 -6.69 11.92
N CYS A 117 12.92 -6.86 10.62
CA CYS A 117 11.95 -7.81 10.10
C CYS A 117 12.68 -8.91 9.34
N TYR A 118 12.45 -10.16 9.71
CA TYR A 118 13.11 -11.32 9.13
C TYR A 118 12.14 -12.16 8.30
N ASP A 119 12.69 -12.97 7.39
CA ASP A 119 11.95 -14.02 6.70
C ASP A 119 11.45 -15.09 7.69
N THR A 120 10.55 -15.95 7.24
CA THR A 120 9.91 -17.00 8.05
C THR A 120 10.89 -17.95 8.72
N ASP A 121 12.08 -18.15 8.14
CA ASP A 121 13.16 -18.96 8.74
C ASP A 121 14.00 -18.20 9.77
N GLY A 122 13.74 -16.92 9.98
CA GLY A 122 14.43 -16.03 10.93
C GLY A 122 15.87 -15.67 10.55
N LYS A 123 16.31 -15.99 9.34
CA LYS A 123 17.73 -15.82 8.94
C LYS A 123 17.96 -14.61 8.03
N ARG A 124 17.04 -14.37 7.09
CA ARG A 124 17.20 -13.29 6.12
C ARG A 124 16.54 -12.03 6.63
N LEU A 125 17.29 -10.93 6.71
CA LEU A 125 16.79 -9.61 7.01
C LEU A 125 16.03 -9.08 5.77
N LEU A 126 14.73 -8.83 5.91
CA LEU A 126 13.88 -8.31 4.84
C LEU A 126 13.76 -6.80 4.91
N ALA A 127 13.65 -6.26 6.12
CA ALA A 127 13.49 -4.83 6.35
C ALA A 127 14.04 -4.40 7.71
N MET A 128 14.37 -3.12 7.82
CA MET A 128 14.89 -2.52 9.04
C MET A 128 14.33 -1.10 9.21
N MET A 129 13.93 -0.77 10.44
CA MET A 129 13.64 0.61 10.85
C MET A 129 14.73 1.06 11.84
N PRO A 130 15.56 2.06 11.51
CA PRO A 130 16.56 2.60 12.42
C PRO A 130 15.93 3.20 13.69
N LYS A 131 16.70 3.27 14.77
CA LYS A 131 16.27 3.94 16.01
C LYS A 131 15.82 5.37 15.73
N GLY A 132 14.60 5.70 16.13
CA GLY A 132 14.01 7.03 15.94
C GLY A 132 13.46 7.32 14.55
N ALA A 133 13.58 6.36 13.62
CA ALA A 133 12.89 6.43 12.35
C ALA A 133 11.41 6.03 12.49
N THR A 134 10.63 6.38 11.48
CA THR A 134 9.19 6.10 11.39
C THR A 134 8.84 5.40 10.08
N PHE A 135 9.77 4.61 9.55
CA PHE A 135 9.63 3.93 8.27
C PHE A 135 10.56 2.70 8.24
N PHE A 136 10.09 1.59 7.67
CA PHE A 136 10.91 0.40 7.43
C PHE A 136 11.51 0.47 6.04
N ASP A 137 12.85 0.44 5.97
CA ASP A 137 13.59 0.35 4.72
C ASP A 137 13.74 -1.10 4.29
N GLN A 138 13.59 -1.36 2.99
CA GLN A 138 13.84 -2.67 2.41
C GLN A 138 15.33 -3.02 2.48
N SER A 139 15.63 -4.23 2.94
CA SER A 139 17.02 -4.74 3.09
C SER A 139 17.32 -5.91 2.16
N TYR A 140 16.29 -6.55 1.60
CA TYR A 140 16.42 -7.68 0.69
C TYR A 140 15.90 -7.33 -0.71
N PHE A 141 16.73 -7.54 -1.71
CA PHE A 141 16.43 -7.30 -3.12
C PHE A 141 16.75 -8.59 -3.89
N PRO A 142 15.76 -9.36 -4.33
CA PRO A 142 15.97 -10.69 -4.93
C PRO A 142 16.92 -10.72 -6.12
N TYR A 143 16.92 -9.67 -6.93
CA TYR A 143 17.70 -9.60 -8.16
C TYR A 143 18.86 -8.59 -8.09
N VAL A 144 19.34 -8.27 -6.88
CA VAL A 144 20.43 -7.29 -6.71
C VAL A 144 21.71 -7.66 -7.49
N ASP A 145 22.00 -8.94 -7.63
CA ASP A 145 23.18 -9.45 -8.35
C ASP A 145 22.93 -9.71 -9.84
N GLY A 146 21.70 -9.62 -10.33
CA GLY A 146 21.31 -9.84 -11.73
C GLY A 146 19.92 -10.45 -11.88
N TYR A 147 19.42 -10.44 -13.12
CA TYR A 147 18.15 -11.07 -13.45
C TYR A 147 18.30 -12.58 -13.54
N PRO A 148 17.27 -13.36 -13.19
CA PRO A 148 17.30 -14.82 -13.35
C PRO A 148 17.20 -15.21 -14.84
N GLU A 149 17.65 -16.41 -15.17
CA GLU A 149 17.47 -16.97 -16.52
C GLU A 149 15.98 -17.16 -16.89
N ASN A 150 15.15 -17.50 -15.90
CA ASN A 150 13.70 -17.61 -16.01
C ASN A 150 13.02 -17.08 -14.74
N TYR A 151 11.72 -16.81 -14.83
CA TYR A 151 10.94 -16.18 -13.75
C TYR A 151 10.00 -17.15 -13.01
N ASN A 152 10.28 -18.47 -13.04
CA ASN A 152 9.44 -19.49 -12.37
C ASN A 152 9.33 -19.28 -10.86
N GLY A 153 10.34 -18.67 -10.22
CA GLY A 153 10.37 -18.36 -8.79
C GLY A 153 9.94 -16.93 -8.45
N LEU A 154 9.45 -16.14 -9.42
CA LEU A 154 9.17 -14.72 -9.19
C LEU A 154 8.12 -14.50 -8.07
N ASP A 155 7.06 -15.30 -8.01
CA ASP A 155 6.02 -15.14 -6.99
C ASP A 155 6.57 -15.36 -5.57
N GLU A 156 7.48 -16.33 -5.40
CA GLU A 156 8.14 -16.58 -4.13
C GLU A 156 9.06 -15.41 -3.75
N GLU A 157 9.83 -14.90 -4.70
CA GLU A 157 10.71 -13.75 -4.46
C GLU A 157 9.92 -12.45 -4.21
N MET A 158 8.84 -12.21 -4.94
CA MET A 158 7.92 -11.10 -4.66
C MET A 158 7.37 -11.20 -3.23
N GLY A 159 6.98 -12.39 -2.77
CA GLY A 159 6.48 -12.61 -1.40
C GLY A 159 7.50 -12.34 -0.28
N ARG A 160 8.79 -12.20 -0.61
CA ARG A 160 9.86 -11.84 0.32
C ARG A 160 10.21 -10.35 0.31
N VAL A 161 9.75 -9.61 -0.69
CA VAL A 161 9.94 -8.16 -0.78
C VAL A 161 9.12 -7.47 0.31
N LEU A 162 9.68 -6.45 0.96
CA LEU A 162 9.06 -5.68 2.03
C LEU A 162 7.60 -5.31 1.74
N TRP A 163 7.36 -4.74 0.56
CA TRP A 163 6.06 -4.19 0.14
C TRP A 163 4.98 -5.23 -0.15
N SER A 164 5.36 -6.47 -0.39
CA SER A 164 4.45 -7.60 -0.52
C SER A 164 4.33 -8.41 0.77
N ARG A 165 5.42 -8.50 1.53
CA ARG A 165 5.46 -9.28 2.77
C ARG A 165 4.64 -8.64 3.90
N TYR A 166 4.64 -7.32 3.97
CA TYR A 166 4.01 -6.55 5.06
C TYR A 166 2.91 -5.63 4.52
N VAL A 167 2.08 -6.19 3.64
CA VAL A 167 0.94 -5.48 3.06
C VAL A 167 -0.12 -5.17 4.10
N HIS A 168 -0.82 -4.06 3.89
CA HIS A 168 -1.99 -3.70 4.69
C HIS A 168 -3.26 -4.41 4.21
N SER A 169 -4.32 -4.36 5.03
CA SER A 169 -5.64 -4.86 4.66
C SER A 169 -6.16 -4.19 3.37
N PRO A 170 -6.87 -4.93 2.53
CA PRO A 170 -7.35 -6.31 2.76
C PRO A 170 -6.33 -7.39 2.39
N TRP A 171 -5.16 -7.03 1.85
CA TRP A 171 -4.21 -7.95 1.23
C TRP A 171 -3.47 -8.86 2.21
N ASP A 172 -3.36 -8.46 3.49
CA ASP A 172 -2.86 -9.31 4.56
C ASP A 172 -3.73 -10.55 4.81
N HIS A 173 -4.98 -10.56 4.29
CA HIS A 173 -5.93 -11.66 4.28
C HIS A 173 -6.02 -12.40 2.94
N ALA A 174 -5.23 -12.04 1.92
CA ALA A 174 -5.36 -12.58 0.56
C ALA A 174 -5.17 -14.11 0.47
N ALA A 175 -4.49 -14.72 1.43
CA ALA A 175 -4.32 -16.17 1.53
C ALA A 175 -5.45 -16.89 2.28
N ASP A 176 -6.38 -16.16 2.91
CA ASP A 176 -7.46 -16.76 3.69
C ASP A 176 -8.48 -17.46 2.79
N PRO A 177 -8.97 -18.63 3.19
CA PRO A 177 -10.06 -19.29 2.46
C PRO A 177 -11.28 -18.38 2.33
N GLY A 178 -11.81 -18.23 1.11
CA GLY A 178 -12.98 -17.39 0.86
C GLY A 178 -12.71 -15.88 0.88
N PHE A 179 -11.44 -15.45 0.81
CA PHE A 179 -11.06 -14.03 0.85
C PHE A 179 -11.88 -13.15 -0.12
N TRP A 180 -12.04 -13.54 -1.38
CA TRP A 180 -12.77 -12.76 -2.38
C TRP A 180 -14.25 -12.60 -2.07
N GLU A 181 -14.89 -13.66 -1.54
CA GLU A 181 -16.29 -13.62 -1.09
C GLU A 181 -16.44 -12.70 0.14
N GLN A 182 -15.50 -12.78 1.08
CA GLN A 182 -15.49 -11.93 2.26
C GLN A 182 -15.25 -10.46 1.91
N LEU A 183 -14.32 -10.20 0.98
CA LEU A 183 -14.04 -8.85 0.46
C LEU A 183 -15.31 -8.25 -0.15
N ARG A 184 -16.00 -8.98 -1.04
CA ARG A 184 -17.26 -8.53 -1.62
C ARG A 184 -18.33 -8.24 -0.57
N LYS A 185 -18.54 -9.16 0.36
CA LYS A 185 -19.54 -9.03 1.43
C LYS A 185 -19.26 -7.80 2.30
N ASN A 186 -18.02 -7.60 2.72
CA ASN A 186 -17.61 -6.47 3.54
C ASN A 186 -17.77 -5.15 2.78
N THR A 187 -17.39 -5.11 1.50
CA THR A 187 -17.51 -3.92 0.66
C THR A 187 -18.97 -3.54 0.40
N LEU A 188 -19.86 -4.50 0.17
CA LEU A 188 -21.30 -4.28 0.07
C LEU A 188 -21.86 -3.67 1.35
N HIS A 189 -21.53 -4.25 2.51
CA HIS A 189 -21.98 -3.72 3.80
C HIS A 189 -21.46 -2.29 4.04
N LEU A 190 -20.20 -2.02 3.71
CA LEU A 190 -19.64 -0.67 3.81
C LEU A 190 -20.39 0.31 2.88
N ARG A 191 -20.71 -0.11 1.65
CA ARG A 191 -21.48 0.69 0.69
C ARG A 191 -22.87 1.06 1.21
N GLU A 192 -23.52 0.14 1.92
CA GLU A 192 -24.86 0.34 2.50
C GLU A 192 -24.85 1.27 3.72
N THR A 193 -23.72 1.38 4.41
CA THR A 193 -23.59 2.08 5.70
C THR A 193 -22.90 3.44 5.59
N THR A 194 -22.42 3.85 4.40
CA THR A 194 -21.75 5.14 4.19
C THR A 194 -22.16 5.81 2.87
N ASP A 195 -22.10 7.13 2.85
CA ASP A 195 -22.25 7.95 1.63
C ASP A 195 -20.89 8.33 1.00
N LYS A 196 -19.79 7.79 1.53
CA LYS A 196 -18.43 8.09 1.05
C LYS A 196 -18.09 7.30 -0.21
N ALA A 197 -17.15 7.82 -1.01
CA ALA A 197 -16.58 7.07 -2.11
C ALA A 197 -15.72 5.92 -1.55
N LEU A 198 -15.78 4.75 -2.20
CA LEU A 198 -15.02 3.57 -1.80
C LEU A 198 -13.87 3.33 -2.75
N MET A 199 -12.69 3.07 -2.18
CA MET A 199 -11.45 2.83 -2.91
C MET A 199 -10.83 1.50 -2.49
N ILE A 200 -10.24 0.80 -3.46
CA ILE A 200 -9.30 -0.30 -3.20
C ILE A 200 -7.94 0.04 -3.79
N VAL A 201 -6.88 -0.19 -3.02
CA VAL A 201 -5.49 -0.06 -3.48
C VAL A 201 -4.98 -1.42 -3.92
N CYS A 202 -4.61 -1.57 -5.19
CA CYS A 202 -4.20 -2.86 -5.77
C CYS A 202 -2.69 -3.02 -5.96
N GLY A 203 -1.88 -2.01 -5.63
CA GLY A 203 -0.47 -2.03 -6.02
C GLY A 203 -0.33 -1.91 -7.52
N CYS A 204 -0.04 -2.99 -8.22
CA CYS A 204 0.11 -3.08 -9.68
C CYS A 204 1.18 -2.13 -10.27
N ASN A 205 2.14 -1.73 -9.45
CA ASN A 205 3.27 -0.89 -9.80
C ASN A 205 4.24 -1.67 -10.70
N LEU A 206 4.72 -1.07 -11.76
CA LEU A 206 5.72 -1.69 -12.65
C LEU A 206 7.14 -1.17 -12.35
N PHE A 207 7.30 0.14 -12.30
CA PHE A 207 8.60 0.76 -12.01
C PHE A 207 9.07 0.47 -10.59
N GLU A 208 8.20 0.66 -9.60
CA GLU A 208 8.54 0.40 -8.20
C GLU A 208 8.85 -1.08 -7.97
N TRP A 209 8.09 -2.02 -8.57
CA TRP A 209 8.45 -3.45 -8.49
C TRP A 209 9.81 -3.75 -9.10
N GLY A 210 10.18 -3.09 -10.19
CA GLY A 210 11.53 -3.18 -10.73
C GLY A 210 12.58 -2.76 -9.71
N THR A 211 12.35 -1.65 -9.00
CA THR A 211 13.26 -1.18 -7.94
C THR A 211 13.25 -2.08 -6.70
N PHE A 212 12.11 -2.68 -6.35
CA PHE A 212 12.01 -3.60 -5.21
C PHE A 212 12.74 -4.93 -5.47
N LEU A 213 12.76 -5.39 -6.69
CA LEU A 213 13.45 -6.63 -7.07
C LEU A 213 14.95 -6.40 -7.30
N ARG A 214 15.31 -5.35 -8.04
CA ARG A 214 16.67 -5.12 -8.57
C ARG A 214 17.49 -4.14 -7.74
N ARG A 215 16.90 -3.42 -6.78
CA ARG A 215 17.36 -2.19 -6.12
C ARG A 215 17.38 -0.99 -7.08
N MET A 216 17.01 0.16 -6.56
CA MET A 216 16.74 1.37 -7.39
C MET A 216 17.92 1.77 -8.27
N ASP A 217 19.14 1.79 -7.72
CA ASP A 217 20.35 2.20 -8.47
C ASP A 217 20.64 1.28 -9.65
N ASN A 218 20.57 -0.04 -9.44
CA ASN A 218 20.74 -1.03 -10.49
C ASN A 218 19.61 -0.94 -11.53
N PHE A 219 18.35 -0.84 -11.08
CA PHE A 219 17.21 -0.81 -11.99
C PHE A 219 17.23 0.45 -12.90
N LEU A 220 17.61 1.61 -12.35
CA LEU A 220 17.76 2.83 -13.13
C LEU A 220 18.88 2.72 -14.19
N MET A 221 19.98 2.06 -13.86
CA MET A 221 21.04 1.78 -14.85
C MET A 221 20.53 0.83 -15.93
N ASP A 222 19.82 -0.22 -15.54
CA ASP A 222 19.34 -1.26 -16.45
C ASP A 222 18.30 -0.72 -17.46
N LEU A 223 17.55 0.34 -17.12
CA LEU A 223 16.66 1.03 -18.08
C LEU A 223 17.40 1.47 -19.36
N LEU A 224 18.68 1.79 -19.24
CA LEU A 224 19.53 2.26 -20.34
C LEU A 224 20.45 1.17 -20.87
N CYS A 225 21.01 0.34 -20.00
CA CYS A 225 22.04 -0.62 -20.35
C CYS A 225 21.49 -2.01 -20.72
N GLU A 226 20.36 -2.40 -20.12
CA GLU A 226 19.77 -3.74 -20.25
C GLU A 226 18.25 -3.70 -20.52
N PRO A 227 17.75 -2.84 -21.46
CA PRO A 227 16.33 -2.62 -21.64
C PRO A 227 15.54 -3.90 -21.98
N ASP A 228 16.15 -4.87 -22.63
CA ASP A 228 15.54 -6.17 -22.95
C ASP A 228 15.30 -7.01 -21.69
N GLN A 229 16.19 -6.93 -20.69
CA GLN A 229 16.01 -7.60 -19.41
C GLN A 229 14.90 -6.91 -18.60
N VAL A 230 14.89 -5.58 -18.58
CA VAL A 230 13.84 -4.80 -17.96
C VAL A 230 12.49 -5.12 -18.60
N ALA A 231 12.39 -5.15 -19.93
CA ALA A 231 11.16 -5.51 -20.63
C ALA A 231 10.63 -6.89 -20.19
N ARG A 232 11.51 -7.88 -20.08
CA ARG A 232 11.13 -9.24 -19.65
C ARG A 232 10.56 -9.29 -18.23
N VAL A 233 11.21 -8.62 -17.26
CA VAL A 233 10.68 -8.61 -15.89
C VAL A 233 9.36 -7.82 -15.81
N LEU A 234 9.23 -6.71 -16.55
CA LEU A 234 8.00 -5.93 -16.60
C LEU A 234 6.83 -6.72 -17.21
N ASP A 235 7.08 -7.56 -18.24
CA ASP A 235 6.07 -8.45 -18.82
C ASP A 235 5.59 -9.50 -17.81
N GLN A 236 6.50 -10.05 -17.01
CA GLN A 236 6.16 -10.99 -15.95
C GLN A 236 5.37 -10.35 -14.80
N LEU A 237 5.70 -9.11 -14.45
CA LEU A 237 4.92 -8.33 -13.47
C LEU A 237 3.54 -7.99 -14.00
N LEU A 238 3.44 -7.53 -15.26
CA LEU A 238 2.17 -7.21 -15.91
C LEU A 238 1.19 -8.38 -15.90
N GLU A 239 1.66 -9.59 -16.26
CA GLU A 239 0.83 -10.81 -16.24
C GLU A 239 0.20 -11.03 -14.86
N ARG A 240 0.97 -10.91 -13.79
CA ARG A 240 0.50 -11.08 -12.40
C ARG A 240 -0.45 -9.99 -11.96
N HIS A 241 -0.15 -8.76 -12.34
CA HIS A 241 -1.01 -7.62 -12.02
C HIS A 241 -2.36 -7.70 -12.73
N LEU A 242 -2.38 -8.08 -14.00
CA LEU A 242 -3.63 -8.31 -14.75
C LEU A 242 -4.47 -9.40 -14.10
N ALA A 243 -3.86 -10.55 -13.73
CA ALA A 243 -4.57 -11.62 -13.05
C ALA A 243 -5.15 -11.18 -11.67
N THR A 244 -4.46 -10.29 -10.96
CA THR A 244 -4.96 -9.71 -9.69
C THR A 244 -6.11 -8.74 -9.95
N LEU A 245 -5.96 -7.83 -10.92
CA LEU A 245 -7.00 -6.85 -11.29
C LEU A 245 -8.28 -7.52 -11.79
N GLU A 246 -8.18 -8.60 -12.56
CA GLU A 246 -9.34 -9.38 -13.00
C GLU A 246 -10.15 -9.86 -11.79
N LYS A 247 -9.51 -10.48 -10.80
CA LYS A 247 -10.17 -10.92 -9.57
C LYS A 247 -10.75 -9.77 -8.75
N VAL A 248 -10.07 -8.63 -8.67
CA VAL A 248 -10.59 -7.43 -8.00
C VAL A 248 -11.85 -6.92 -8.70
N CYS A 249 -11.82 -6.82 -10.03
CA CYS A 249 -12.98 -6.39 -10.81
C CYS A 249 -14.15 -7.35 -10.65
N GLU A 250 -13.91 -8.67 -10.68
CA GLU A 250 -14.94 -9.68 -10.42
C GLU A 250 -15.54 -9.58 -9.02
N ALA A 251 -14.70 -9.35 -8.00
CA ALA A 251 -15.15 -9.31 -6.60
C ALA A 251 -15.86 -8.02 -6.24
N VAL A 252 -15.32 -6.86 -6.61
CA VAL A 252 -15.77 -5.56 -6.10
C VAL A 252 -15.87 -4.45 -7.15
N GLY A 253 -15.59 -4.71 -8.43
CA GLY A 253 -15.58 -3.69 -9.47
C GLY A 253 -16.93 -3.00 -9.71
N ASP A 254 -18.04 -3.66 -9.39
CA ASP A 254 -19.39 -3.11 -9.45
C ASP A 254 -19.80 -2.32 -8.18
N ILE A 255 -18.94 -2.29 -7.14
CA ILE A 255 -19.25 -1.70 -5.84
C ILE A 255 -18.36 -0.49 -5.54
N VAL A 256 -17.04 -0.61 -5.79
CA VAL A 256 -16.09 0.46 -5.52
C VAL A 256 -16.19 1.59 -6.55
N ASP A 257 -15.79 2.79 -6.17
CA ASP A 257 -15.78 3.95 -7.06
C ASP A 257 -14.41 4.16 -7.69
N ILE A 258 -13.35 3.67 -7.02
CA ILE A 258 -11.94 3.87 -7.42
C ILE A 258 -11.15 2.58 -7.19
N ILE A 259 -10.48 2.10 -8.24
CA ILE A 259 -9.39 1.13 -8.13
C ILE A 259 -8.10 1.93 -8.29
N ARG A 260 -7.27 1.98 -7.23
CA ARG A 260 -6.03 2.74 -7.24
C ARG A 260 -4.85 1.79 -7.41
N PHE A 261 -4.05 2.07 -8.40
CA PHE A 261 -2.69 1.57 -8.55
C PHE A 261 -1.82 2.71 -9.10
N GLY A 262 -0.53 2.53 -9.13
CA GLY A 262 0.32 3.60 -9.62
C GLY A 262 1.79 3.24 -9.54
N ASP A 263 2.61 4.12 -10.04
CA ASP A 263 4.06 4.05 -9.99
C ASP A 263 4.62 5.41 -9.56
N ASP A 264 5.64 5.42 -8.75
CA ASP A 264 6.40 6.61 -8.44
C ASP A 264 7.44 6.85 -9.55
N LEU A 265 7.06 7.64 -10.55
CA LEU A 265 7.85 7.88 -11.77
C LEU A 265 8.73 9.12 -11.69
N GLY A 266 8.76 9.81 -10.54
CA GLY A 266 9.44 11.08 -10.42
C GLY A 266 10.13 11.35 -9.09
N MET A 267 11.03 12.30 -9.13
CA MET A 267 11.72 12.85 -7.96
C MET A 267 11.48 14.38 -7.91
N THR A 268 11.93 15.04 -6.83
CA THR A 268 11.76 16.50 -6.65
C THR A 268 12.31 17.36 -7.80
N THR A 269 13.29 16.86 -8.55
CA THR A 269 13.96 17.60 -9.63
C THR A 269 13.49 17.22 -11.03
N GLY A 270 12.69 16.15 -11.18
CA GLY A 270 12.21 15.69 -12.48
C GLY A 270 11.82 14.21 -12.49
N PRO A 271 11.51 13.66 -13.67
CA PRO A 271 11.21 12.24 -13.81
C PRO A 271 12.46 11.37 -13.62
N PHE A 272 12.28 10.11 -13.20
CA PHE A 272 13.37 9.13 -13.06
C PHE A 272 13.96 8.68 -14.39
N MET A 273 13.21 8.79 -15.47
CA MET A 273 13.63 8.39 -16.82
C MET A 273 13.16 9.42 -17.86
N ASP A 274 13.80 9.42 -19.00
CA ASP A 274 13.34 10.23 -20.13
C ASP A 274 12.02 9.72 -20.73
N PRO A 275 11.25 10.59 -21.43
CA PRO A 275 9.95 10.21 -21.98
C PRO A 275 9.99 9.07 -23.01
N ASP A 276 11.09 8.89 -23.72
CA ASP A 276 11.18 7.85 -24.75
C ASP A 276 11.43 6.48 -24.11
N THR A 277 12.24 6.40 -23.06
CA THR A 277 12.38 5.20 -22.22
C THR A 277 11.03 4.80 -21.62
N TYR A 278 10.26 5.76 -21.07
CA TYR A 278 8.91 5.49 -20.57
C TYR A 278 7.98 4.96 -21.66
N LYS A 279 7.95 5.58 -22.83
CA LYS A 279 7.11 5.16 -23.96
C LYS A 279 7.46 3.75 -24.45
N MET A 280 8.73 3.39 -24.39
CA MET A 280 9.21 2.08 -24.82
C MET A 280 8.88 0.98 -23.80
N LEU A 281 9.19 1.20 -22.52
CA LEU A 281 9.17 0.15 -21.50
C LEU A 281 7.86 0.12 -20.71
N PHE A 282 7.29 1.25 -20.31
CA PHE A 282 6.19 1.32 -19.35
C PHE A 282 4.83 1.62 -19.98
N ASN A 283 4.74 2.60 -20.87
CA ASN A 283 3.46 3.04 -21.43
C ASN A 283 2.63 1.92 -22.09
N PRO A 284 3.19 0.98 -22.87
CA PRO A 284 2.40 -0.11 -23.45
C PRO A 284 1.80 -1.05 -22.38
N ARG A 285 2.48 -1.19 -21.24
CA ARG A 285 2.07 -2.03 -20.11
C ARG A 285 1.06 -1.31 -19.23
N HIS A 286 1.28 -0.05 -18.91
CA HIS A 286 0.30 0.79 -18.20
C HIS A 286 -1.03 0.88 -18.94
N LYS A 287 -1.01 0.96 -20.29
CA LYS A 287 -2.23 0.92 -21.10
C LYS A 287 -3.03 -0.38 -21.01
N GLN A 288 -2.40 -1.49 -20.66
CA GLN A 288 -3.09 -2.75 -20.44
C GLN A 288 -3.68 -2.84 -19.04
N LEU A 289 -3.06 -2.18 -18.06
CA LEU A 289 -3.58 -2.10 -16.69
C LEU A 289 -4.77 -1.13 -16.57
N CYS A 290 -4.78 -0.05 -17.36
CA CYS A 290 -5.85 0.95 -17.41
C CYS A 290 -6.94 0.59 -18.41
#